data_e88e8d81a6f768dd19b2a71438e6f53a
#
_entry.id   e88e8d81a6f768dd19b2a71438e6f53a
#
_cell.length_a   1.000
_cell.length_b   1.000
_cell.length_c   1.000
_cell.angle_alpha   90.00
_cell.angle_beta   90.00
_cell.angle_gamma   90.00
#
_symmetry.space_group_name_H-M   'P 1'
#
loop_
_entity.id
_entity.type
_entity.pdbx_description
1 polymer ?
#
loop_
_entity_poly.entity_id
_entity_poly.type
_entity_poly.pdbx_seq_one_letter_code
_entity_poly.pdbx_strand_id
1 'polypeptide(L)'
;PEMTPVIHEELDRWHRTTLDSNRNGIHDSLETLDQPVGIGLSYSREVTDTDVEYLESLGYQITDVIEAVDAVLLGVINSSDIWELSQIEGVVMVERYGQVILWGDIQTPNILAEQSEVYPHTAWNHSPMKGAGINIAMVDTGTDNEHPGLKDKFVAGYDAVCFVHSDPECILAGGRQTDGSFDPDDGNQHGTACMGMAAATGLDANGEQTGFEGSAPNASLIDVRIGTDAGAGPFENYLLSQEFYESAMNGIQWIIDNKDTAWPGVDESLYGID
;
A
#
# COMPACT_ATOMS: atom_id res chain seq x y z
N PRO A 1 6.07 9.39 42.81
CA PRO A 1 4.81 8.70 42.76
C PRO A 1 4.87 7.76 41.59
N GLU A 2 4.64 6.47 41.83
CA GLU A 2 4.46 5.49 40.78
C GLU A 2 3.21 5.92 40.03
N MET A 3 3.36 6.32 38.77
CA MET A 3 2.22 6.57 37.89
C MET A 3 1.61 5.22 37.53
N THR A 4 0.36 5.03 37.88
CA THR A 4 -0.37 3.83 37.46
C THR A 4 -0.66 3.98 35.97
N PRO A 5 -0.26 3.03 35.11
CA PRO A 5 -0.53 3.13 33.69
C PRO A 5 -2.04 3.23 33.44
N VAL A 6 -2.42 4.12 32.55
CA VAL A 6 -3.80 4.20 32.05
C VAL A 6 -4.01 3.00 31.13
N ILE A 7 -4.85 2.08 31.58
CA ILE A 7 -5.23 0.91 30.76
C ILE A 7 -6.41 1.32 29.88
N HIS A 8 -6.19 1.32 28.58
CA HIS A 8 -7.22 1.66 27.60
C HIS A 8 -8.09 0.45 27.33
N GLU A 9 -9.07 0.19 28.18
CA GLU A 9 -9.97 -1.00 28.06
C GLU A 9 -10.94 -0.95 26.86
N GLU A 10 -11.19 0.25 26.30
CA GLU A 10 -12.27 0.45 25.34
C GLU A 10 -11.98 0.03 23.89
N LEU A 11 -10.74 -0.24 23.53
CA LEU A 11 -10.37 -0.61 22.19
C LEU A 11 -9.97 -2.10 22.10
N ASP A 12 -10.96 -2.94 22.09
CA ASP A 12 -10.80 -4.39 21.86
C ASP A 12 -10.51 -4.67 20.37
N ARG A 13 -9.45 -4.04 19.86
CA ARG A 13 -8.94 -4.26 18.49
C ARG A 13 -7.87 -5.34 18.55
N TRP A 14 -8.00 -6.35 17.70
CA TRP A 14 -7.10 -7.51 17.62
C TRP A 14 -5.62 -7.13 17.52
N HIS A 15 -5.27 -6.05 16.84
CA HIS A 15 -3.89 -5.58 16.71
C HIS A 15 -3.29 -5.06 18.02
N ARG A 16 -4.07 -4.60 18.98
CA ARG A 16 -3.58 -4.18 20.29
C ARG A 16 -3.01 -5.33 21.10
N THR A 17 -3.63 -6.48 21.02
CA THR A 17 -3.16 -7.67 21.75
C THR A 17 -1.86 -8.24 21.21
N THR A 18 -1.51 -7.89 19.97
CA THR A 18 -0.29 -8.37 19.31
C THR A 18 0.85 -7.35 19.31
N LEU A 19 0.55 -6.05 19.45
CA LEU A 19 1.52 -4.96 19.35
C LEU A 19 1.77 -4.22 20.67
N ASP A 20 0.87 -4.37 21.63
CA ASP A 20 0.92 -3.80 22.98
C ASP A 20 0.49 -4.90 23.97
N SER A 21 1.41 -5.78 24.32
CA SER A 21 1.16 -6.98 25.11
C SER A 21 0.79 -6.67 26.56
N ASN A 22 1.29 -5.58 27.11
CA ASN A 22 1.04 -5.14 28.49
C ASN A 22 -0.09 -4.12 28.60
N ARG A 23 -0.65 -3.68 27.47
CA ARG A 23 -1.80 -2.75 27.36
C ARG A 23 -1.56 -1.37 27.96
N ASN A 24 -0.35 -0.85 27.82
CA ASN A 24 -0.01 0.48 28.32
C ASN A 24 -0.16 1.59 27.26
N GLY A 25 -0.63 1.28 26.07
CA GLY A 25 -0.78 2.20 24.95
C GLY A 25 0.52 2.52 24.22
N ILE A 26 1.57 1.73 24.43
CA ILE A 26 2.85 1.88 23.75
C ILE A 26 3.17 0.58 23.01
N HIS A 27 3.50 0.68 21.74
CA HIS A 27 3.92 -0.47 20.95
C HIS A 27 5.16 -1.14 21.58
N ASP A 28 5.13 -2.46 21.79
CA ASP A 28 6.17 -3.23 22.47
C ASP A 28 7.58 -2.96 21.94
N SER A 29 7.73 -2.67 20.65
CA SER A 29 9.02 -2.35 20.04
C SER A 29 9.63 -1.02 20.50
N LEU A 30 8.83 -0.12 21.07
CA LEU A 30 9.28 1.16 21.60
C LEU A 30 9.78 1.04 23.04
N GLU A 31 9.32 0.04 23.81
CA GLU A 31 9.68 -0.10 25.23
C GLU A 31 11.15 -0.46 25.47
N THR A 32 11.77 -1.08 24.48
CA THR A 32 13.20 -1.49 24.54
C THR A 32 14.10 -0.60 23.70
N LEU A 33 13.54 0.46 23.12
CA LEU A 33 14.28 1.34 22.22
C LEU A 33 15.05 2.39 23.04
N ASP A 34 16.34 2.51 22.76
CA ASP A 34 17.25 3.46 23.42
C ASP A 34 17.72 4.61 22.51
N GLN A 35 17.20 4.64 21.27
CA GLN A 35 17.54 5.66 20.25
C GLN A 35 16.32 6.49 19.85
N PRO A 36 16.52 7.74 19.42
CA PRO A 36 15.44 8.57 18.90
C PRO A 36 14.80 7.96 17.66
N VAL A 37 13.46 8.11 17.53
CA VAL A 37 12.66 7.51 16.46
C VAL A 37 11.44 8.40 16.11
N GLY A 38 11.02 8.37 14.87
CA GLY A 38 9.74 8.95 14.46
C GLY A 38 8.57 8.09 14.97
N ILE A 39 7.53 8.71 15.46
CA ILE A 39 6.38 8.03 16.04
C ILE A 39 5.05 8.56 15.53
N GLY A 40 4.02 7.72 15.55
CA GLY A 40 2.63 8.06 15.37
C GLY A 40 1.87 7.98 16.69
N LEU A 41 0.95 8.93 16.90
CA LEU A 41 0.00 8.93 17.99
C LEU A 41 -1.39 8.65 17.43
N SER A 42 -1.99 7.52 17.79
CA SER A 42 -3.37 7.21 17.45
C SER A 42 -4.32 7.71 18.53
N TYR A 43 -5.38 8.39 18.14
CA TYR A 43 -6.40 8.93 19.06
C TYR A 43 -7.64 8.05 19.05
N SER A 44 -8.40 8.07 20.15
CA SER A 44 -9.71 7.39 20.27
C SER A 44 -10.86 8.25 19.72
N ARG A 45 -10.57 9.44 19.26
CA ARG A 45 -11.48 10.45 18.75
C ARG A 45 -10.83 11.22 17.62
N GLU A 46 -11.61 12.00 16.91
CA GLU A 46 -11.11 12.93 15.90
C GLU A 46 -10.01 13.84 16.48
N VAL A 47 -8.92 13.97 15.76
CA VAL A 47 -7.82 14.89 16.06
C VAL A 47 -8.28 16.31 15.77
N THR A 48 -8.02 17.21 16.69
CA THR A 48 -8.41 18.63 16.60
C THR A 48 -7.19 19.54 16.49
N ASP A 49 -7.39 20.77 16.00
CA ASP A 49 -6.33 21.79 15.99
C ASP A 49 -5.73 22.01 17.39
N THR A 50 -6.54 21.88 18.44
CA THR A 50 -6.08 22.01 19.83
C THR A 50 -5.09 20.91 20.22
N ASP A 51 -5.24 19.70 19.69
CA ASP A 51 -4.30 18.60 19.94
C ASP A 51 -2.96 18.88 19.25
N VAL A 52 -3.01 19.37 18.03
CA VAL A 52 -1.82 19.78 17.27
C VAL A 52 -1.10 20.92 17.97
N GLU A 53 -1.80 22.01 18.31
CA GLU A 53 -1.26 23.16 19.05
C GLU A 53 -0.64 22.74 20.40
N TYR A 54 -1.28 21.79 21.08
CA TYR A 54 -0.76 21.27 22.34
C TYR A 54 0.57 20.54 22.16
N LEU A 55 0.67 19.63 21.17
CA LEU A 55 1.91 18.91 20.85
C LEU A 55 3.03 19.87 20.44
N GLU A 56 2.73 20.87 19.63
CA GLU A 56 3.68 21.91 19.24
C GLU A 56 4.15 22.74 20.45
N SER A 57 3.25 23.05 21.38
CA SER A 57 3.58 23.77 22.62
C SER A 57 4.53 23.00 23.52
N LEU A 58 4.55 21.68 23.44
CA LEU A 58 5.51 20.79 24.10
C LEU A 58 6.85 20.70 23.37
N GLY A 59 6.95 21.31 22.18
CA GLY A 59 8.16 21.36 21.38
C GLY A 59 8.32 20.20 20.39
N TYR A 60 7.27 19.41 20.17
CA TYR A 60 7.29 18.34 19.19
C TYR A 60 7.06 18.88 17.78
N GLN A 61 7.78 18.32 16.83
CA GLN A 61 7.59 18.61 15.42
C GLN A 61 6.48 17.72 14.86
N ILE A 62 5.38 18.31 14.42
CA ILE A 62 4.33 17.61 13.69
C ILE A 62 4.82 17.42 12.25
N THR A 63 4.80 16.18 11.76
CA THR A 63 5.13 15.87 10.37
C THR A 63 3.89 15.70 9.51
N ASP A 64 2.80 15.17 10.09
CA ASP A 64 1.52 15.04 9.40
C ASP A 64 0.37 14.79 10.38
N VAL A 65 -0.88 15.02 9.94
CA VAL A 65 -2.12 14.65 10.61
C VAL A 65 -2.96 13.81 9.67
N ILE A 66 -3.20 12.56 10.04
CA ILE A 66 -3.95 11.60 9.20
C ILE A 66 -5.36 11.50 9.74
N GLU A 67 -6.24 12.38 9.27
CA GLU A 67 -7.64 12.48 9.70
C GLU A 67 -8.42 11.16 9.55
N ALA A 68 -8.16 10.42 8.48
CA ALA A 68 -8.87 9.18 8.16
C ALA A 68 -8.74 8.07 9.23
N VAL A 69 -7.71 8.15 10.08
CA VAL A 69 -7.43 7.17 11.13
C VAL A 69 -7.17 7.81 12.49
N ASP A 70 -7.52 9.10 12.62
CA ASP A 70 -7.37 9.87 13.87
C ASP A 70 -5.94 9.79 14.44
N ALA A 71 -4.93 10.06 13.62
CA ALA A 71 -3.53 9.95 14.01
C ALA A 71 -2.73 11.22 13.75
N VAL A 72 -1.75 11.48 14.61
CA VAL A 72 -0.75 12.55 14.43
C VAL A 72 0.62 11.93 14.32
N LEU A 73 1.35 12.31 13.28
CA LEU A 73 2.72 11.87 13.05
C LEU A 73 3.70 12.90 13.59
N LEU A 74 4.64 12.44 14.41
CA LEU A 74 5.68 13.28 14.99
C LEU A 74 7.03 12.96 14.36
N GLY A 75 7.87 13.97 14.25
CA GLY A 75 9.27 13.80 13.89
C GLY A 75 10.04 12.94 14.90
N VAL A 76 11.34 13.08 14.92
CA VAL A 76 12.20 12.26 15.77
C VAL A 76 12.00 12.61 17.26
N ILE A 77 11.56 11.62 18.04
CA ILE A 77 11.27 11.72 19.48
C ILE A 77 12.30 10.92 20.26
N ASN A 78 12.74 11.43 21.41
CA ASN A 78 13.57 10.68 22.32
C ASN A 78 12.77 9.59 23.04
N SER A 79 13.39 8.46 23.29
CA SER A 79 12.72 7.35 23.98
C SER A 79 12.20 7.71 25.38
N SER A 80 12.81 8.71 26.04
CA SER A 80 12.36 9.25 27.34
C SER A 80 10.99 9.87 27.30
N ASP A 81 10.55 10.39 26.15
CA ASP A 81 9.33 11.18 25.99
C ASP A 81 8.12 10.30 25.60
N ILE A 82 8.37 9.06 25.18
CA ILE A 82 7.33 8.14 24.69
C ILE A 82 6.26 7.89 25.75
N TRP A 83 6.66 7.72 27.02
CA TRP A 83 5.72 7.53 28.11
C TRP A 83 4.82 8.74 28.33
N GLU A 84 5.37 9.95 28.29
CA GLU A 84 4.60 11.17 28.48
C GLU A 84 3.59 11.36 27.35
N LEU A 85 3.98 11.04 26.12
CA LEU A 85 3.11 11.08 24.95
C LEU A 85 1.94 10.08 25.04
N SER A 86 2.17 8.90 25.59
CA SER A 86 1.10 7.92 25.80
C SER A 86 0.07 8.32 26.85
N GLN A 87 0.38 9.34 27.69
CA GLN A 87 -0.51 9.85 28.74
C GLN A 87 -1.34 11.08 28.28
N ILE A 88 -1.16 11.52 27.05
CA ILE A 88 -1.94 12.64 26.50
C ILE A 88 -3.40 12.21 26.33
N GLU A 89 -4.32 13.11 26.73
CA GLU A 89 -5.75 12.84 26.64
C GLU A 89 -6.19 12.54 25.20
N GLY A 90 -6.84 11.41 25.03
CA GLY A 90 -7.30 10.93 23.72
C GLY A 90 -6.31 10.02 23.01
N VAL A 91 -5.03 10.05 23.34
CA VAL A 91 -4.04 9.12 22.77
C VAL A 91 -4.30 7.70 23.30
N VAL A 92 -4.40 6.76 22.41
CA VAL A 92 -4.68 5.35 22.72
C VAL A 92 -3.56 4.40 22.32
N MET A 93 -2.67 4.87 21.45
CA MET A 93 -1.51 4.10 21.02
C MET A 93 -0.39 5.02 20.58
N VAL A 94 0.82 4.71 20.99
CA VAL A 94 2.08 5.29 20.49
C VAL A 94 2.79 4.22 19.69
N GLU A 95 3.03 4.49 18.42
CA GLU A 95 3.64 3.54 17.49
C GLU A 95 4.89 4.16 16.84
N ARG A 96 5.83 3.34 16.43
CA ARG A 96 6.95 3.82 15.60
C ARG A 96 6.58 3.75 14.13
N TYR A 97 7.16 4.61 13.32
CA TYR A 97 7.16 4.39 11.88
C TYR A 97 7.90 3.09 11.59
N GLY A 98 7.19 2.14 11.00
CA GLY A 98 7.81 0.94 10.48
C GLY A 98 8.72 1.29 9.30
N GLN A 99 9.89 0.68 9.20
CA GLN A 99 10.57 0.63 7.93
C GLN A 99 9.69 -0.18 6.98
N VAL A 100 9.28 0.41 5.88
CA VAL A 100 8.67 -0.35 4.78
C VAL A 100 9.80 -1.14 4.14
N ILE A 101 9.87 -2.42 4.44
CA ILE A 101 10.75 -3.37 3.75
C ILE A 101 9.88 -4.09 2.74
N LEU A 102 10.23 -3.99 1.47
CA LEU A 102 9.55 -4.73 0.41
C LEU A 102 9.98 -6.20 0.50
N TRP A 103 9.07 -7.05 0.93
CA TRP A 103 9.30 -8.50 1.12
C TRP A 103 8.53 -9.28 0.07
N GLY A 104 9.02 -9.29 -1.16
CA GLY A 104 8.38 -10.04 -2.24
C GLY A 104 8.51 -11.56 -2.10
N ASP A 105 9.59 -12.04 -1.48
CA ASP A 105 9.95 -13.46 -1.38
C ASP A 105 9.24 -14.23 -0.27
N ILE A 106 8.70 -13.54 0.73
CA ILE A 106 8.02 -14.17 1.88
C ILE A 106 6.53 -13.83 1.97
N GLN A 107 6.02 -13.01 1.07
CA GLN A 107 4.64 -12.54 1.12
C GLN A 107 3.65 -13.70 0.97
N THR A 108 3.78 -14.51 -0.09
CA THR A 108 2.85 -15.59 -0.39
C THR A 108 2.82 -16.69 0.67
N PRO A 109 3.95 -17.12 1.26
CA PRO A 109 3.93 -17.97 2.44
C PRO A 109 3.33 -17.30 3.68
N ASN A 110 3.60 -16.02 3.93
CA ASN A 110 3.11 -15.32 5.12
C ASN A 110 1.59 -15.12 5.15
N ILE A 111 0.96 -14.89 4.02
CA ILE A 111 -0.50 -14.82 3.91
C ILE A 111 -1.16 -16.20 3.74
N LEU A 112 -0.39 -17.28 3.84
CA LEU A 112 -0.84 -18.65 3.65
C LEU A 112 -1.45 -18.93 2.27
N ALA A 113 -1.05 -18.20 1.24
CA ALA A 113 -1.37 -18.52 -0.14
C ALA A 113 -0.57 -19.73 -0.59
N GLU A 114 0.74 -19.69 -0.42
CA GLU A 114 1.68 -20.76 -0.71
C GLU A 114 2.13 -21.48 0.57
N GLN A 115 2.48 -22.77 0.43
CA GLN A 115 2.99 -23.56 1.54
C GLN A 115 4.39 -23.10 1.98
N SER A 116 4.66 -23.20 3.27
CA SER A 116 5.99 -23.07 3.85
C SER A 116 6.33 -24.30 4.68
N GLU A 117 7.57 -24.38 5.17
CA GLU A 117 7.98 -25.45 6.09
C GLU A 117 7.14 -25.51 7.36
N VAL A 118 6.64 -24.36 7.81
CA VAL A 118 5.84 -24.24 9.05
C VAL A 118 4.35 -24.47 8.77
N TYR A 119 3.85 -24.01 7.61
CA TYR A 119 2.43 -24.06 7.24
C TYR A 119 2.23 -24.84 5.94
N PRO A 120 2.02 -26.17 6.01
CA PRO A 120 1.83 -27.01 4.82
C PRO A 120 0.41 -26.95 4.25
N HIS A 121 -0.55 -26.38 4.98
CA HIS A 121 -1.95 -26.27 4.54
C HIS A 121 -2.30 -24.81 4.22
N THR A 122 -2.39 -24.50 2.94
CA THR A 122 -2.54 -23.13 2.43
C THR A 122 -3.66 -23.04 1.41
N ALA A 123 -3.98 -21.82 0.97
CA ALA A 123 -5.03 -21.58 -0.01
C ALA A 123 -4.80 -22.35 -1.30
N TRP A 124 -3.59 -22.39 -1.83
CA TRP A 124 -3.29 -23.08 -3.08
C TRP A 124 -3.35 -24.61 -2.98
N ASN A 125 -3.18 -25.18 -1.77
CA ASN A 125 -3.34 -26.62 -1.56
C ASN A 125 -4.82 -27.03 -1.48
N HIS A 126 -5.68 -26.13 -0.97
CA HIS A 126 -7.11 -26.42 -0.82
C HIS A 126 -7.92 -26.03 -2.06
N SER A 127 -7.46 -25.03 -2.79
CA SER A 127 -8.10 -24.57 -4.03
C SER A 127 -7.04 -24.43 -5.12
N PRO A 128 -7.18 -25.08 -6.26
CA PRO A 128 -6.26 -24.90 -7.39
C PRO A 128 -6.44 -23.54 -8.07
N MET A 129 -7.36 -22.69 -7.57
CA MET A 129 -7.65 -21.38 -8.13
C MET A 129 -6.59 -20.38 -7.66
N LYS A 130 -5.64 -20.11 -8.53
CA LYS A 130 -4.60 -19.09 -8.37
C LYS A 130 -4.96 -17.79 -9.10
N GLY A 131 -6.23 -17.43 -9.18
CA GLY A 131 -6.72 -16.22 -9.84
C GLY A 131 -7.11 -16.40 -11.31
N ALA A 132 -7.16 -17.63 -11.85
CA ALA A 132 -7.59 -17.85 -13.23
C ALA A 132 -9.03 -17.39 -13.46
N GLY A 133 -9.26 -16.55 -14.48
CA GLY A 133 -10.56 -15.96 -14.80
C GLY A 133 -10.89 -14.71 -13.97
N ILE A 134 -9.94 -14.17 -13.23
CA ILE A 134 -10.07 -12.92 -12.46
C ILE A 134 -9.17 -11.85 -13.08
N ASN A 135 -9.67 -10.64 -13.21
CA ASN A 135 -8.95 -9.45 -13.66
C ASN A 135 -8.62 -8.54 -12.46
N ILE A 136 -7.36 -8.39 -12.14
CA ILE A 136 -6.91 -7.52 -11.06
C ILE A 136 -6.52 -6.17 -11.64
N ALA A 137 -7.19 -5.10 -11.20
CA ALA A 137 -6.77 -3.72 -11.50
C ALA A 137 -5.80 -3.22 -10.43
N MET A 138 -4.63 -2.75 -10.86
CA MET A 138 -3.66 -2.07 -10.00
C MET A 138 -3.74 -0.57 -10.25
N VAL A 139 -4.00 0.18 -9.19
CA VAL A 139 -4.06 1.64 -9.20
C VAL A 139 -2.76 2.15 -8.59
N ASP A 140 -1.78 2.48 -9.41
CA ASP A 140 -0.42 2.77 -8.97
C ASP A 140 0.34 3.68 -9.96
N THR A 141 1.67 3.64 -9.96
CA THR A 141 2.54 4.43 -10.85
C THR A 141 2.61 3.94 -12.28
N GLY A 142 1.98 2.85 -12.58
CA GLY A 142 2.05 2.11 -13.82
C GLY A 142 2.56 0.69 -13.58
N THR A 143 2.66 -0.09 -14.63
CA THR A 143 3.18 -1.46 -14.55
C THR A 143 3.95 -1.80 -15.82
N ASP A 144 5.17 -2.31 -15.68
CA ASP A 144 5.99 -2.78 -16.80
C ASP A 144 5.47 -4.14 -17.30
N ASN A 145 4.85 -4.12 -18.49
CA ASN A 145 4.32 -5.34 -19.14
C ASN A 145 5.40 -6.22 -19.76
N GLU A 146 6.64 -5.75 -19.87
CA GLU A 146 7.77 -6.50 -20.35
C GLU A 146 8.47 -7.29 -19.23
N HIS A 147 8.15 -6.96 -17.96
CA HIS A 147 8.67 -7.68 -16.81
C HIS A 147 8.34 -9.18 -16.91
N PRO A 148 9.33 -10.10 -16.85
CA PRO A 148 9.13 -11.52 -17.11
C PRO A 148 7.99 -12.18 -16.33
N GLY A 149 7.83 -11.79 -15.05
CA GLY A 149 6.78 -12.32 -14.18
C GLY A 149 5.38 -11.75 -14.47
N LEU A 150 5.25 -10.71 -15.27
CA LEU A 150 3.97 -10.03 -15.57
C LEU A 150 3.61 -10.11 -17.05
N LYS A 151 4.55 -10.51 -17.88
CA LYS A 151 4.41 -10.59 -19.33
C LYS A 151 3.19 -11.42 -19.74
N ASP A 152 2.53 -10.97 -20.81
CA ASP A 152 1.38 -11.61 -21.45
C ASP A 152 0.11 -11.72 -20.56
N LYS A 153 0.03 -10.97 -19.47
CA LYS A 153 -1.10 -11.01 -18.53
C LYS A 153 -2.06 -9.83 -18.65
N PHE A 154 -1.66 -8.75 -19.33
CA PHE A 154 -2.44 -7.53 -19.42
C PHE A 154 -3.59 -7.67 -20.42
N VAL A 155 -4.79 -7.23 -19.99
CA VAL A 155 -6.00 -7.23 -20.82
C VAL A 155 -6.46 -5.82 -21.18
N ALA A 156 -6.18 -4.85 -20.32
CA ALA A 156 -6.54 -3.45 -20.52
C ALA A 156 -5.74 -2.52 -19.60
N GLY A 157 -5.89 -1.21 -19.78
CA GLY A 157 -5.33 -0.23 -18.89
C GLY A 157 -5.82 1.18 -19.15
N TYR A 158 -5.48 2.07 -18.23
CA TYR A 158 -5.85 3.48 -18.28
C TYR A 158 -4.78 4.33 -17.61
N ASP A 159 -4.35 5.38 -18.29
CA ASP A 159 -3.41 6.34 -17.73
C ASP A 159 -4.14 7.62 -17.31
N ALA A 160 -4.53 7.69 -16.05
CA ALA A 160 -5.23 8.86 -15.50
C ALA A 160 -4.32 10.09 -15.44
N VAL A 161 -3.00 9.93 -15.29
CA VAL A 161 -2.06 11.06 -15.31
C VAL A 161 -2.04 11.72 -16.67
N CYS A 162 -1.94 10.94 -17.74
CA CYS A 162 -1.96 11.48 -19.12
C CYS A 162 -3.26 12.19 -19.46
N PHE A 163 -4.40 11.61 -19.09
CA PHE A 163 -5.70 12.15 -19.47
C PHE A 163 -6.16 13.30 -18.58
N VAL A 164 -5.79 13.33 -17.30
CA VAL A 164 -6.17 14.41 -16.38
C VAL A 164 -5.23 15.61 -16.51
N HIS A 165 -3.92 15.35 -16.61
CA HIS A 165 -2.90 16.40 -16.54
C HIS A 165 -2.22 16.71 -17.88
N SER A 166 -2.56 15.97 -18.93
CA SER A 166 -1.93 16.12 -20.25
C SER A 166 -0.41 16.03 -20.19
N ASP A 167 0.10 15.04 -19.43
CA ASP A 167 1.51 14.83 -19.23
C ASP A 167 2.22 14.59 -20.58
N PRO A 168 3.15 15.48 -20.98
CA PRO A 168 3.83 15.36 -22.27
C PRO A 168 4.68 14.07 -22.36
N GLU A 169 5.21 13.59 -21.26
CA GLU A 169 6.03 12.36 -21.22
C GLU A 169 5.16 11.13 -21.54
N CYS A 170 3.97 11.06 -20.97
CA CYS A 170 3.02 10.01 -21.29
C CYS A 170 2.65 9.97 -22.77
N ILE A 171 2.41 11.14 -23.36
CA ILE A 171 2.05 11.28 -24.78
C ILE A 171 3.25 10.93 -25.66
N LEU A 172 4.47 11.31 -25.24
CA LEU A 172 5.70 11.08 -25.97
C LEU A 172 6.19 9.62 -25.84
N ALA A 173 5.95 8.95 -24.74
CA ALA A 173 6.23 7.54 -24.56
C ALA A 173 5.36 6.64 -25.47
N GLY A 174 4.31 7.19 -26.07
CA GLY A 174 3.65 6.66 -27.26
C GLY A 174 2.90 5.34 -27.13
N GLY A 175 3.03 4.67 -26.00
CA GLY A 175 2.50 3.33 -25.84
C GLY A 175 1.08 3.26 -25.30
N ARG A 176 0.63 4.29 -24.62
CA ARG A 176 -0.63 4.25 -23.85
C ARG A 176 -1.82 4.66 -24.70
N GLN A 177 -2.69 3.71 -24.95
CA GLN A 177 -3.86 3.90 -25.82
C GLN A 177 -5.15 3.62 -25.04
N THR A 178 -6.20 4.35 -25.37
CA THR A 178 -7.55 4.14 -24.80
C THR A 178 -8.43 3.23 -25.66
N ASP A 179 -7.92 2.73 -26.76
CA ASP A 179 -8.64 1.90 -27.74
C ASP A 179 -8.53 0.39 -27.47
N GLY A 180 -7.96 -0.01 -26.34
CA GLY A 180 -7.70 -1.40 -25.98
C GLY A 180 -6.34 -1.94 -26.44
N SER A 181 -5.52 -1.12 -27.12
CA SER A 181 -4.12 -1.43 -27.45
C SER A 181 -3.15 -0.84 -26.43
N PHE A 182 -3.57 -0.71 -25.20
CA PHE A 182 -2.79 -0.14 -24.12
C PHE A 182 -1.48 -0.91 -23.90
N ASP A 183 -0.38 -0.18 -23.88
CA ASP A 183 0.96 -0.71 -23.64
C ASP A 183 1.46 -0.14 -22.31
N PRO A 184 1.27 -0.87 -21.19
CA PRO A 184 1.62 -0.37 -19.87
C PRO A 184 3.13 -0.22 -19.71
N ASP A 185 3.53 0.82 -19.00
CA ASP A 185 4.92 1.08 -18.64
C ASP A 185 4.98 1.70 -17.24
N ASP A 186 6.13 1.59 -16.56
CA ASP A 186 6.33 2.07 -15.20
C ASP A 186 7.76 2.59 -14.98
N GLY A 187 7.97 3.86 -15.25
CA GLY A 187 9.26 4.51 -15.01
C GLY A 187 9.61 4.66 -13.53
N ASN A 188 8.65 4.49 -12.62
CA ASN A 188 8.86 4.55 -11.17
C ASN A 188 9.24 3.21 -10.54
N GLN A 189 8.79 2.10 -11.09
CA GLN A 189 8.94 0.72 -10.62
C GLN A 189 8.08 0.33 -9.39
N HIS A 190 7.37 1.26 -8.73
CA HIS A 190 6.54 0.96 -7.56
C HIS A 190 5.34 0.11 -7.95
N GLY A 191 4.57 0.52 -8.95
CA GLY A 191 3.39 -0.21 -9.42
C GLY A 191 3.74 -1.59 -9.96
N THR A 192 4.88 -1.72 -10.68
CA THR A 192 5.41 -3.02 -11.14
C THR A 192 5.70 -3.95 -9.96
N ALA A 193 6.33 -3.44 -8.89
CA ALA A 193 6.59 -4.23 -7.69
C ALA A 193 5.28 -4.65 -7.00
N CYS A 194 4.31 -3.73 -6.85
CA CYS A 194 2.99 -4.01 -6.26
C CYS A 194 2.21 -5.05 -7.08
N MET A 195 2.17 -4.90 -8.41
CA MET A 195 1.54 -5.86 -9.31
C MET A 195 2.23 -7.22 -9.24
N GLY A 196 3.55 -7.24 -9.12
CA GLY A 196 4.34 -8.45 -8.92
C GLY A 196 3.93 -9.21 -7.67
N MET A 197 3.78 -8.53 -6.55
CA MET A 197 3.29 -9.12 -5.29
C MET A 197 1.86 -9.64 -5.42
N ALA A 198 1.01 -8.98 -6.19
CA ALA A 198 -0.35 -9.42 -6.42
C ALA A 198 -0.41 -10.65 -7.34
N ALA A 199 0.33 -10.65 -8.44
CA ALA A 199 0.02 -11.59 -9.52
C ALA A 199 1.22 -12.05 -10.38
N ALA A 200 2.48 -11.87 -9.97
CA ALA A 200 3.61 -12.38 -10.74
C ALA A 200 3.55 -13.91 -10.91
N THR A 201 3.93 -14.39 -12.09
CA THR A 201 4.01 -15.82 -12.39
C THR A 201 5.20 -16.52 -11.72
N GLY A 202 6.15 -15.76 -11.17
CA GLY A 202 7.41 -16.28 -10.64
C GLY A 202 8.42 -16.67 -11.72
N LEU A 203 8.15 -16.40 -12.98
CA LEU A 203 9.07 -16.73 -14.08
C LEU A 203 10.14 -15.65 -14.24
N ASP A 204 11.37 -16.07 -14.47
CA ASP A 204 12.46 -15.18 -14.89
C ASP A 204 12.47 -14.96 -16.42
N ALA A 205 13.46 -14.21 -16.91
CA ALA A 205 13.62 -13.93 -18.34
C ALA A 205 13.88 -15.19 -19.21
N ASN A 206 14.28 -16.30 -18.61
CA ASN A 206 14.49 -17.57 -19.29
C ASN A 206 13.25 -18.50 -19.22
N GLY A 207 12.20 -18.06 -18.50
CA GLY A 207 11.01 -18.86 -18.24
C GLY A 207 11.18 -19.91 -17.14
N GLU A 208 12.20 -19.73 -16.27
CA GLU A 208 12.44 -20.63 -15.14
C GLU A 208 11.74 -20.08 -13.87
N GLN A 209 11.20 -20.99 -13.05
CA GLN A 209 10.57 -20.64 -11.79
C GLN A 209 11.59 -20.14 -10.76
N THR A 210 11.33 -18.97 -10.19
CA THR A 210 12.21 -18.33 -9.20
C THR A 210 11.75 -18.51 -7.76
N GLY A 211 10.48 -18.91 -7.55
CA GLY A 211 9.83 -18.92 -6.24
C GLY A 211 9.24 -17.57 -5.81
N PHE A 212 9.26 -16.55 -6.68
CA PHE A 212 8.68 -15.23 -6.43
C PHE A 212 7.31 -15.08 -7.10
N GLU A 213 6.42 -16.03 -6.85
CA GLU A 213 5.04 -15.96 -7.33
C GLU A 213 4.23 -14.92 -6.52
N GLY A 214 3.39 -14.15 -7.19
CA GLY A 214 2.38 -13.31 -6.54
C GLY A 214 1.27 -14.15 -5.90
N SER A 215 0.37 -13.50 -5.16
CA SER A 215 -0.74 -14.17 -4.46
C SER A 215 -1.73 -14.85 -5.42
N ALA A 216 -1.90 -14.30 -6.63
CA ALA A 216 -2.80 -14.79 -7.68
C ALA A 216 -2.07 -14.89 -9.04
N PRO A 217 -1.09 -15.80 -9.20
CA PRO A 217 -0.21 -15.82 -10.35
C PRO A 217 -0.91 -16.12 -11.69
N ASN A 218 -2.14 -16.63 -11.67
CA ASN A 218 -2.94 -16.91 -12.87
C ASN A 218 -3.99 -15.83 -13.17
N ALA A 219 -4.06 -14.75 -12.39
CA ALA A 219 -4.95 -13.64 -12.68
C ALA A 219 -4.47 -12.87 -13.92
N SER A 220 -5.40 -12.28 -14.65
CA SER A 220 -5.13 -11.29 -15.68
C SER A 220 -5.01 -9.90 -15.06
N LEU A 221 -4.39 -8.97 -15.76
CA LEU A 221 -3.99 -7.68 -15.20
C LEU A 221 -4.58 -6.51 -15.95
N ILE A 222 -4.95 -5.50 -15.19
CA ILE A 222 -5.38 -4.21 -15.69
C ILE A 222 -4.53 -3.14 -15.02
N ASP A 223 -3.84 -2.33 -15.80
CA ASP A 223 -3.01 -1.25 -15.29
C ASP A 223 -3.80 0.07 -15.25
N VAL A 224 -3.84 0.70 -14.08
CA VAL A 224 -4.46 2.01 -13.89
C VAL A 224 -3.44 2.96 -13.29
N ARG A 225 -2.74 3.68 -14.15
CA ARG A 225 -1.69 4.59 -13.73
C ARG A 225 -2.25 5.89 -13.19
N ILE A 226 -1.89 6.20 -11.94
CA ILE A 226 -2.26 7.45 -11.25
C ILE A 226 -1.04 8.23 -10.74
N GLY A 227 0.14 7.65 -10.81
CA GLY A 227 1.41 8.25 -10.41
C GLY A 227 2.32 8.55 -11.59
N THR A 228 3.29 9.45 -11.39
CA THR A 228 4.28 9.83 -12.41
C THR A 228 5.55 9.01 -12.31
N ASP A 229 6.38 9.04 -13.35
CA ASP A 229 7.69 8.39 -13.40
C ASP A 229 8.75 9.15 -12.57
N ALA A 230 8.42 10.33 -12.03
CA ALA A 230 9.37 11.26 -11.43
C ALA A 230 10.12 10.78 -10.18
N GLY A 231 9.91 9.54 -9.77
CA GLY A 231 10.67 8.90 -8.70
C GLY A 231 10.36 9.39 -7.29
N ALA A 232 11.13 8.89 -6.32
CA ALA A 232 10.84 9.05 -4.90
C ALA A 232 10.98 10.48 -4.36
N GLY A 233 11.84 11.33 -4.94
CA GLY A 233 12.07 12.67 -4.42
C GLY A 233 10.89 13.64 -4.61
N PRO A 234 10.37 13.83 -5.82
CA PRO A 234 9.13 14.54 -6.08
C PRO A 234 7.88 13.76 -5.71
N PHE A 235 7.98 12.43 -5.56
CA PHE A 235 6.88 11.54 -5.30
C PHE A 235 6.15 11.86 -3.98
N GLU A 236 6.87 12.13 -2.91
CA GLU A 236 6.24 12.52 -1.64
C GLU A 236 5.41 13.80 -1.79
N ASN A 237 5.95 14.80 -2.49
CA ASN A 237 5.21 16.04 -2.76
C ASN A 237 4.04 15.82 -3.72
N TYR A 238 4.17 14.88 -4.67
CA TYR A 238 3.09 14.54 -5.60
C TYR A 238 1.95 13.79 -4.90
N LEU A 239 2.26 12.83 -4.02
CA LEU A 239 1.25 12.11 -3.23
C LEU A 239 0.39 13.03 -2.37
N LEU A 240 0.90 14.18 -1.97
CA LEU A 240 0.18 15.20 -1.20
C LEU A 240 -0.42 16.30 -2.09
N SER A 241 -0.28 16.19 -3.42
CA SER A 241 -0.82 17.18 -4.35
C SER A 241 -2.29 16.91 -4.68
N GLN A 242 -3.02 17.98 -4.98
CA GLN A 242 -4.40 17.86 -5.50
C GLN A 242 -4.43 17.04 -6.78
N GLU A 243 -3.43 17.16 -7.63
CA GLU A 243 -3.28 16.46 -8.92
C GLU A 243 -3.24 14.95 -8.75
N PHE A 244 -2.54 14.44 -7.75
CA PHE A 244 -2.54 13.02 -7.44
C PHE A 244 -3.94 12.51 -7.06
N TYR A 245 -4.66 13.26 -6.21
CA TYR A 245 -6.04 12.91 -5.85
C TYR A 245 -6.97 12.91 -7.07
N GLU A 246 -6.84 13.88 -7.96
CA GLU A 246 -7.63 13.95 -9.19
C GLU A 246 -7.36 12.73 -10.09
N SER A 247 -6.09 12.36 -10.27
CA SER A 247 -5.70 11.16 -11.02
C SER A 247 -6.21 9.89 -10.35
N ALA A 248 -6.09 9.77 -9.03
CA ALA A 248 -6.56 8.61 -8.28
C ALA A 248 -8.09 8.45 -8.40
N MET A 249 -8.84 9.52 -8.20
CA MET A 249 -10.31 9.50 -8.31
C MET A 249 -10.77 9.21 -9.74
N ASN A 250 -10.06 9.76 -10.73
CA ASN A 250 -10.34 9.49 -12.14
C ASN A 250 -10.05 8.03 -12.50
N GLY A 251 -8.93 7.47 -12.02
CA GLY A 251 -8.59 6.07 -12.20
C GLY A 251 -9.63 5.12 -11.59
N ILE A 252 -10.05 5.40 -10.36
CA ILE A 252 -11.11 4.63 -9.67
C ILE A 252 -12.43 4.74 -10.41
N GLN A 253 -12.81 5.93 -10.89
CA GLN A 253 -14.02 6.11 -11.66
C GLN A 253 -13.97 5.31 -12.96
N TRP A 254 -12.82 5.30 -13.65
CA TRP A 254 -12.64 4.50 -14.85
C TRP A 254 -12.83 3.00 -14.57
N ILE A 255 -12.34 2.48 -13.45
CA ILE A 255 -12.55 1.08 -13.02
C ILE A 255 -14.05 0.79 -12.87
N ILE A 256 -14.77 1.67 -12.16
CA ILE A 256 -16.21 1.50 -11.91
C ILE A 256 -17.00 1.50 -13.24
N ASP A 257 -16.66 2.40 -14.15
CA ASP A 257 -17.33 2.53 -15.44
C ASP A 257 -17.05 1.33 -16.36
N ASN A 258 -15.92 0.65 -16.16
CA ASN A 258 -15.46 -0.44 -17.00
C ASN A 258 -15.58 -1.84 -16.38
N LYS A 259 -16.21 -1.97 -15.22
CA LYS A 259 -16.36 -3.22 -14.50
C LYS A 259 -17.00 -4.37 -15.30
N ASP A 260 -17.78 -4.06 -16.33
CA ASP A 260 -18.47 -5.02 -17.20
C ASP A 260 -18.04 -4.88 -18.69
N THR A 261 -16.92 -4.19 -18.96
CA THR A 261 -16.51 -3.87 -20.34
C THR A 261 -15.97 -5.09 -21.07
N ALA A 262 -16.42 -5.29 -22.29
CA ALA A 262 -15.85 -6.26 -23.23
C ALA A 262 -14.58 -5.67 -23.87
N TRP A 263 -13.41 -6.15 -23.44
CA TRP A 263 -12.14 -5.65 -23.94
C TRP A 263 -11.85 -6.14 -25.35
N PRO A 264 -11.44 -5.26 -26.30
CA PRO A 264 -11.12 -5.67 -27.67
C PRO A 264 -9.97 -6.70 -27.70
N GLY A 265 -10.20 -7.80 -28.41
CA GLY A 265 -9.19 -8.83 -28.59
C GLY A 265 -8.94 -9.76 -27.38
N VAL A 266 -9.75 -9.63 -26.36
CA VAL A 266 -9.71 -10.43 -25.13
C VAL A 266 -10.82 -11.47 -25.12
N ASP A 267 -10.59 -12.64 -24.54
CA ASP A 267 -11.59 -13.70 -24.38
C ASP A 267 -12.75 -13.23 -23.46
N GLU A 268 -13.97 -13.68 -23.75
CA GLU A 268 -15.17 -13.29 -22.97
C GLU A 268 -15.04 -13.62 -21.46
N SER A 269 -14.28 -14.65 -21.12
CA SER A 269 -14.02 -15.02 -19.73
C SER A 269 -13.13 -14.03 -18.95
N LEU A 270 -12.55 -13.05 -19.67
CA LEU A 270 -11.68 -12.02 -19.13
C LEU A 270 -12.28 -10.60 -19.36
N TYR A 271 -13.58 -10.50 -19.56
CA TYR A 271 -14.27 -9.21 -19.62
C TYR A 271 -14.48 -8.66 -18.20
N GLY A 272 -14.49 -7.34 -18.12
CA GLY A 272 -14.74 -6.63 -16.87
C GLY A 272 -13.51 -6.45 -15.99
N ILE A 273 -13.76 -6.07 -14.75
CA ILE A 273 -12.79 -5.89 -13.66
C ILE A 273 -13.43 -6.48 -12.42
N ASP A 274 -12.71 -7.38 -11.74
CA ASP A 274 -13.21 -8.11 -10.56
C ASP A 274 -12.85 -7.42 -9.22
#